data_fa5ef38fccb344ded35c4f051a3a4663
#
_entry.id   fa5ef38fccb344ded35c4f051a3a4663
#
_cell.length_a   1.000
_cell.length_b   1.000
_cell.length_c   1.000
_cell.angle_alpha   90.00
_cell.angle_beta   90.00
_cell.angle_gamma   90.00
#
_symmetry.space_group_name_H-M   'P 1'
#
loop_
_entity.id
_entity.type
_entity.pdbx_description
1 polymer ?
#
loop_
_entity_poly.entity_id
_entity_poly.type
_entity_poly.pdbx_seq_one_letter_code
_entity_poly.pdbx_strand_id
1 'polypeptide(L)'
;MAQENTEQLERPNTHFDVAIVGGGMVGISLALLLAEQQGLKILLIESQSMAVQSATQPNYSPSFDARSTALSWASRKIYQSVGLWDRLQLHLSDITQIHVSDRGHGGLTRMTADDADVEALGYVVENRWLGSVLLEHLNQSKVEVHMNSEVAELKPLSSGMQMHLKGGDSSNSELENHLVEASLVVIADGAESQTAKKLGIYSDTTSYNQTAIIANVELGKSHNGIAYERFTDQGPMALLPLADYDGQHRSALVWARPTEIAEQLMSSSDADFLQSLQKIFGYRLGRFKNIGERGSYPLA
;
A
#
# COMPACT_ATOMS: atom_id res chain seq x y z
N MET A 1 -7.16 22.95 -56.00
CA MET A 1 -6.35 23.45 -54.90
C MET A 1 -6.87 22.78 -53.66
N ALA A 2 -6.25 21.67 -53.32
CA ALA A 2 -6.54 20.96 -52.06
C ALA A 2 -5.65 21.60 -50.97
N GLN A 3 -6.26 22.16 -49.95
CA GLN A 3 -5.54 22.59 -48.76
C GLN A 3 -5.17 21.32 -47.97
N GLU A 4 -3.89 21.02 -47.95
CA GLU A 4 -3.30 20.10 -46.99
C GLU A 4 -3.46 20.73 -45.61
N ASN A 5 -4.38 20.16 -44.81
CA ASN A 5 -4.46 20.41 -43.40
C ASN A 5 -3.28 19.69 -42.76
N THR A 6 -2.17 20.38 -42.61
CA THR A 6 -1.04 19.91 -41.82
C THR A 6 -1.49 20.04 -40.35
N GLU A 7 -2.01 18.94 -39.78
CA GLU A 7 -2.09 18.79 -38.33
C GLU A 7 -0.65 19.03 -37.80
N GLN A 8 -0.44 20.21 -37.21
CA GLN A 8 0.75 20.46 -36.43
C GLN A 8 0.69 19.50 -35.23
N LEU A 9 1.42 18.41 -35.35
CA LEU A 9 1.74 17.53 -34.24
C LEU A 9 2.42 18.43 -33.18
N GLU A 10 1.67 18.76 -32.13
CA GLU A 10 2.23 19.39 -30.95
C GLU A 10 3.39 18.52 -30.48
N ARG A 11 4.60 19.08 -30.50
CA ARG A 11 5.78 18.37 -30.02
C ARG A 11 5.63 18.23 -28.51
N PRO A 12 5.84 17.02 -27.95
CA PRO A 12 5.76 16.84 -26.50
C PRO A 12 6.79 17.77 -25.84
N ASN A 13 6.32 18.53 -24.87
CA ASN A 13 7.14 19.52 -24.18
C ASN A 13 8.24 18.88 -23.33
N THR A 14 8.13 17.58 -23.01
CA THR A 14 9.07 16.93 -22.09
C THR A 14 9.16 15.43 -22.35
N HIS A 15 10.40 14.90 -22.48
CA HIS A 15 10.68 13.48 -22.54
C HIS A 15 11.28 12.98 -21.23
N PHE A 16 10.83 11.80 -20.77
CA PHE A 16 11.30 11.11 -19.58
C PHE A 16 11.88 9.74 -19.93
N ASP A 17 12.84 9.26 -19.16
CA ASP A 17 13.33 7.89 -19.29
C ASP A 17 12.28 6.90 -18.76
N VAL A 18 11.67 7.23 -17.59
CA VAL A 18 10.62 6.42 -16.98
C VAL A 18 9.48 7.30 -16.50
N ALA A 19 8.26 6.94 -16.87
CA ALA A 19 7.05 7.49 -16.29
C ALA A 19 6.33 6.42 -15.45
N ILE A 20 5.94 6.76 -14.24
CA ILE A 20 5.24 5.88 -13.31
C ILE A 20 3.85 6.43 -13.11
N VAL A 21 2.82 5.62 -13.41
CA VAL A 21 1.42 5.98 -13.23
C VAL A 21 0.91 5.38 -11.93
N GLY A 22 0.56 6.23 -10.98
CA GLY A 22 0.10 5.86 -9.64
C GLY A 22 1.11 6.22 -8.54
N GLY A 23 0.71 7.16 -7.66
CA GLY A 23 1.48 7.65 -6.51
C GLY A 23 1.21 6.87 -5.21
N GLY A 24 0.79 5.61 -5.30
CA GLY A 24 0.68 4.71 -4.16
C GLY A 24 2.04 4.25 -3.64
N MET A 25 2.05 3.42 -2.58
CA MET A 25 3.28 2.90 -1.97
C MET A 25 4.24 2.28 -2.97
N VAL A 26 3.73 1.53 -3.94
CA VAL A 26 4.54 0.85 -4.96
C VAL A 26 5.16 1.85 -5.93
N GLY A 27 4.35 2.77 -6.46
CA GLY A 27 4.82 3.76 -7.44
C GLY A 27 5.86 4.71 -6.85
N ILE A 28 5.62 5.25 -5.65
CA ILE A 28 6.59 6.12 -4.97
C ILE A 28 7.87 5.35 -4.64
N SER A 29 7.76 4.12 -4.12
CA SER A 29 8.95 3.31 -3.80
C SER A 29 9.81 3.04 -5.04
N LEU A 30 9.18 2.75 -6.18
CA LEU A 30 9.87 2.57 -7.45
C LEU A 30 10.51 3.88 -7.94
N ALA A 31 9.78 5.00 -7.86
CA ALA A 31 10.29 6.30 -8.25
C ALA A 31 11.54 6.68 -7.47
N LEU A 32 11.53 6.48 -6.14
CA LEU A 32 12.68 6.75 -5.28
C LEU A 32 13.87 5.83 -5.57
N LEU A 33 13.63 4.54 -5.80
CA LEU A 33 14.69 3.59 -6.21
C LEU A 33 15.36 3.99 -7.52
N LEU A 34 14.58 4.43 -8.50
CA LEU A 34 15.10 4.86 -9.79
C LEU A 34 15.81 6.22 -9.70
N ALA A 35 15.37 7.10 -8.79
CA ALA A 35 15.99 8.41 -8.58
C ALA A 35 17.43 8.34 -8.05
N GLU A 36 17.80 7.22 -7.40
CA GLU A 36 19.19 6.93 -6.99
C GLU A 36 20.11 6.61 -8.19
N GLN A 37 19.53 6.26 -9.35
CA GLN A 37 20.30 6.00 -10.56
C GLN A 37 20.68 7.32 -11.25
N GLN A 38 21.96 7.47 -11.55
CA GLN A 38 22.46 8.69 -12.18
C GLN A 38 21.93 8.82 -13.64
N GLY A 39 21.46 10.00 -13.95
CA GLY A 39 21.09 10.37 -15.31
C GLY A 39 19.68 9.99 -15.75
N LEU A 40 18.87 9.31 -14.94
CA LEU A 40 17.48 9.02 -15.25
C LEU A 40 16.57 10.23 -14.94
N LYS A 41 15.74 10.59 -15.90
CA LYS A 41 14.65 11.56 -15.74
C LYS A 41 13.35 10.81 -15.50
N ILE A 42 12.78 10.98 -14.31
CA ILE A 42 11.65 10.19 -13.83
C ILE A 42 10.44 11.10 -13.62
N LEU A 43 9.29 10.67 -14.13
CA LEU A 43 7.98 11.28 -13.89
C LEU A 43 7.11 10.34 -13.05
N LEU A 44 6.49 10.88 -12.00
CA LEU A 44 5.42 10.23 -11.25
C LEU A 44 4.11 10.97 -11.52
N ILE A 45 3.08 10.24 -11.96
CA ILE A 45 1.74 10.77 -12.27
C ILE A 45 0.78 10.24 -11.24
N GLU A 46 0.05 11.13 -10.54
CA GLU A 46 -0.92 10.77 -9.51
C GLU A 46 -2.22 11.55 -9.71
N SER A 47 -3.34 10.83 -9.72
CA SER A 47 -4.66 11.39 -9.95
C SER A 47 -5.21 12.23 -8.79
N GLN A 48 -4.66 12.06 -7.61
CA GLN A 48 -5.08 12.75 -6.40
C GLN A 48 -4.03 13.73 -5.91
N SER A 49 -4.47 14.71 -5.10
CA SER A 49 -3.54 15.57 -4.38
C SER A 49 -2.92 14.82 -3.21
N MET A 50 -1.60 14.80 -3.17
CA MET A 50 -0.82 14.26 -2.06
C MET A 50 -0.20 15.42 -1.28
N ALA A 51 -0.93 16.01 -0.32
CA ALA A 51 -0.39 17.09 0.50
C ALA A 51 0.37 16.54 1.71
N VAL A 52 1.64 16.90 1.88
CA VAL A 52 2.41 16.62 3.09
C VAL A 52 2.10 17.67 4.14
N GLN A 53 1.38 17.30 5.21
CA GLN A 53 1.35 18.11 6.42
C GLN A 53 2.50 17.62 7.33
N SER A 54 3.01 18.47 8.17
CA SER A 54 4.11 18.28 9.12
C SER A 54 4.45 16.82 9.51
N ALA A 55 5.73 16.49 9.56
CA ALA A 55 6.28 15.16 9.91
C ALA A 55 5.83 14.57 11.27
N THR A 56 5.16 15.36 12.11
CA THR A 56 4.60 14.93 13.40
C THR A 56 3.15 14.47 13.31
N GLN A 57 2.45 14.81 12.21
CA GLN A 57 1.10 14.32 11.93
C GLN A 57 1.06 13.79 10.50
N PRO A 58 1.08 12.46 10.31
CA PRO A 58 1.02 11.87 8.98
C PRO A 58 -0.27 12.31 8.28
N ASN A 59 -0.15 12.75 7.04
CA ASN A 59 -1.30 13.05 6.23
C ASN A 59 -2.08 11.78 5.89
N TYR A 60 -3.38 11.91 5.97
CA TYR A 60 -4.28 10.90 5.45
C TYR A 60 -4.42 11.08 3.94
N SER A 61 -4.06 10.04 3.19
CA SER A 61 -4.43 9.85 1.78
C SER A 61 -5.28 8.59 1.68
N PRO A 62 -6.24 8.49 0.76
CA PRO A 62 -7.01 7.26 0.53
C PRO A 62 -6.15 6.01 0.30
N SER A 63 -4.94 6.18 -0.24
CA SER A 63 -3.97 5.08 -0.44
C SER A 63 -3.20 4.70 0.82
N PHE A 64 -3.19 5.56 1.82
CA PHE A 64 -2.46 5.43 3.08
C PHE A 64 -3.43 5.53 4.27
N ASP A 65 -4.40 4.65 4.30
CA ASP A 65 -5.41 4.58 5.37
C ASP A 65 -4.84 3.95 6.67
N ALA A 66 -5.70 3.68 7.63
CA ALA A 66 -5.33 3.07 8.90
C ALA A 66 -4.89 1.60 8.79
N ARG A 67 -4.84 1.02 7.58
CA ARG A 67 -4.30 -0.32 7.34
C ARG A 67 -2.83 -0.37 7.68
N SER A 68 -2.34 -1.60 7.87
CA SER A 68 -0.93 -1.86 8.10
C SER A 68 -0.39 -2.79 7.03
N THR A 69 0.87 -2.62 6.69
CA THR A 69 1.60 -3.46 5.75
C THR A 69 2.68 -4.23 6.47
N ALA A 70 2.75 -5.53 6.22
CA ALA A 70 3.87 -6.35 6.63
C ALA A 70 4.97 -6.26 5.56
N LEU A 71 6.08 -5.67 5.94
CA LEU A 71 7.28 -5.56 5.10
C LEU A 71 8.16 -6.81 5.32
N SER A 72 8.57 -7.44 4.23
CA SER A 72 9.53 -8.53 4.28
C SER A 72 10.95 -8.01 4.56
N TRP A 73 11.85 -8.92 4.92
CA TRP A 73 13.28 -8.63 5.00
C TRP A 73 13.84 -8.02 3.70
N ALA A 74 13.37 -8.49 2.54
CA ALA A 74 13.76 -7.92 1.26
C ALA A 74 13.28 -6.47 1.09
N SER A 75 12.04 -6.16 1.51
CA SER A 75 11.50 -4.80 1.48
C SER A 75 12.30 -3.85 2.38
N ARG A 76 12.75 -4.32 3.56
CA ARG A 76 13.66 -3.55 4.43
C ARG A 76 14.92 -3.14 3.67
N LYS A 77 15.59 -4.09 2.98
CA LYS A 77 16.81 -3.80 2.21
C LYS A 77 16.58 -2.74 1.13
N ILE A 78 15.43 -2.80 0.47
CA ILE A 78 15.04 -1.80 -0.52
C ILE A 78 14.92 -0.42 0.14
N TYR A 79 14.14 -0.29 1.22
CA TYR A 79 14.00 0.99 1.90
C TYR A 79 15.30 1.49 2.55
N GLN A 80 16.17 0.58 2.93
CA GLN A 80 17.50 0.89 3.44
C GLN A 80 18.39 1.49 2.34
N SER A 81 18.36 0.92 1.12
CA SER A 81 19.16 1.40 -0.01
C SER A 81 18.76 2.81 -0.49
N VAL A 82 17.54 3.24 -0.24
CA VAL A 82 17.05 4.59 -0.56
C VAL A 82 17.00 5.52 0.67
N GLY A 83 17.65 5.14 1.78
CA GLY A 83 17.79 5.99 2.98
C GLY A 83 16.52 6.20 3.80
N LEU A 84 15.45 5.42 3.56
CA LEU A 84 14.16 5.57 4.25
C LEU A 84 14.08 4.80 5.58
N TRP A 85 14.94 3.80 5.77
CA TRP A 85 14.77 2.85 6.86
C TRP A 85 14.86 3.49 8.25
N ASP A 86 15.82 4.36 8.48
CA ASP A 86 16.03 5.03 9.77
C ASP A 86 14.80 5.84 10.20
N ARG A 87 14.06 6.35 9.23
CA ARG A 87 12.82 7.08 9.48
C ARG A 87 11.66 6.13 9.72
N LEU A 88 11.54 5.07 8.91
CA LEU A 88 10.47 4.08 9.02
C LEU A 88 10.50 3.35 10.36
N GLN A 89 11.69 2.96 10.85
CA GLN A 89 11.86 2.18 12.08
C GLN A 89 11.33 2.87 13.34
N LEU A 90 11.09 4.18 13.32
CA LEU A 90 10.57 4.93 14.47
C LEU A 90 9.15 4.48 14.88
N HIS A 91 8.36 3.94 13.95
CA HIS A 91 6.96 3.57 14.17
C HIS A 91 6.58 2.25 13.47
N LEU A 92 7.49 1.30 13.46
CA LEU A 92 7.17 -0.07 13.01
C LEU A 92 7.35 -1.05 14.16
N SER A 93 6.87 -2.27 13.97
CA SER A 93 7.05 -3.36 14.92
C SER A 93 7.70 -4.55 14.25
N ASP A 94 8.73 -5.11 14.87
CA ASP A 94 9.42 -6.28 14.38
C ASP A 94 8.54 -7.53 14.51
N ILE A 95 8.60 -8.39 13.51
CA ILE A 95 8.09 -9.76 13.59
C ILE A 95 9.28 -10.67 13.91
N THR A 96 9.48 -10.96 15.19
CA THR A 96 10.56 -11.86 15.65
C THR A 96 10.16 -13.32 15.63
N GLN A 97 8.84 -13.59 15.65
CA GLN A 97 8.30 -14.93 15.57
C GLN A 97 6.97 -14.93 14.82
N ILE A 98 6.75 -15.98 14.01
CA ILE A 98 5.44 -16.28 13.42
C ILE A 98 4.92 -17.56 14.07
N HIS A 99 3.70 -17.49 14.61
CA HIS A 99 3.02 -18.60 15.26
C HIS A 99 1.81 -18.99 14.42
N VAL A 100 1.90 -20.14 13.73
CA VAL A 100 0.81 -20.68 12.93
C VAL A 100 0.09 -21.76 13.72
N SER A 101 -1.24 -21.73 13.74
CA SER A 101 -2.08 -22.75 14.38
C SER A 101 -3.32 -23.03 13.55
N ASP A 102 -3.85 -24.24 13.67
CA ASP A 102 -5.11 -24.66 13.06
C ASP A 102 -6.14 -24.97 14.15
N ARG A 103 -7.34 -24.40 14.01
CA ARG A 103 -8.43 -24.58 14.97
C ARG A 103 -9.01 -25.97 14.85
N GLY A 104 -9.00 -26.72 15.96
CA GLY A 104 -9.55 -28.08 16.00
C GLY A 104 -8.54 -29.17 15.69
N HIS A 105 -7.34 -28.82 15.26
CA HIS A 105 -6.24 -29.76 15.07
C HIS A 105 -5.13 -29.56 16.10
N GLY A 106 -4.57 -30.67 16.60
CA GLY A 106 -3.40 -30.61 17.47
C GLY A 106 -2.15 -30.39 16.65
N GLY A 107 -1.45 -29.28 16.93
CA GLY A 107 -0.21 -28.91 16.26
C GLY A 107 -0.10 -27.40 16.10
N LEU A 108 1.13 -26.95 16.02
CA LEU A 108 1.47 -25.57 15.73
C LEU A 108 2.83 -25.53 15.05
N THR A 109 3.03 -24.55 14.20
CA THR A 109 4.33 -24.23 13.61
C THR A 109 4.81 -22.91 14.19
N ARG A 110 6.08 -22.86 14.58
CA ARG A 110 6.76 -21.63 14.96
C ARG A 110 7.93 -21.45 14.03
N MET A 111 8.08 -20.23 13.56
CA MET A 111 9.26 -19.75 12.82
C MET A 111 9.82 -18.58 13.62
N THR A 112 11.10 -18.58 13.92
CA THR A 112 11.75 -17.51 14.67
C THR A 112 12.80 -16.81 13.81
N ALA A 113 13.10 -15.56 14.15
CA ALA A 113 14.17 -14.81 13.50
C ALA A 113 15.53 -15.50 13.72
N ASP A 114 15.73 -16.08 14.91
CA ASP A 114 16.93 -16.84 15.25
C ASP A 114 17.12 -18.07 14.36
N ASP A 115 16.06 -18.81 14.05
CA ASP A 115 16.11 -19.98 13.15
C ASP A 115 16.52 -19.60 11.72
N ALA A 116 16.27 -18.36 11.32
CA ALA A 116 16.59 -17.83 10.00
C ALA A 116 17.86 -17.00 9.96
N ASP A 117 18.56 -16.83 11.10
CA ASP A 117 19.75 -15.99 11.25
C ASP A 117 19.55 -14.56 10.73
N VAL A 118 18.40 -13.96 11.09
CA VAL A 118 18.04 -12.59 10.75
C VAL A 118 17.59 -11.82 11.99
N GLU A 119 17.64 -10.47 11.94
CA GLU A 119 17.18 -9.63 13.05
C GLU A 119 15.68 -9.74 13.27
N ALA A 120 14.91 -9.87 12.19
CA ALA A 120 13.46 -10.05 12.20
C ALA A 120 13.02 -10.79 10.94
N LEU A 121 11.93 -11.54 11.02
CA LEU A 121 11.30 -12.20 9.86
C LEU A 121 10.59 -11.20 8.94
N GLY A 122 10.24 -10.06 9.48
CA GLY A 122 9.58 -8.96 8.80
C GLY A 122 9.25 -7.83 9.76
N TYR A 123 8.53 -6.85 9.27
CA TYR A 123 8.20 -5.63 10.01
C TYR A 123 6.77 -5.20 9.68
N VAL A 124 6.03 -4.73 10.67
CA VAL A 124 4.67 -4.21 10.44
C VAL A 124 4.70 -2.69 10.63
N VAL A 125 4.19 -1.99 9.63
CA VAL A 125 4.10 -0.53 9.63
C VAL A 125 2.67 -0.10 9.28
N GLU A 126 2.14 0.90 9.98
CA GLU A 126 0.87 1.51 9.58
C GLU A 126 1.05 2.28 8.27
N ASN A 127 0.14 2.08 7.31
CA ASN A 127 0.25 2.66 5.96
C ASN A 127 0.34 4.19 5.98
N ARG A 128 -0.36 4.84 6.92
CA ARG A 128 -0.26 6.29 7.11
C ARG A 128 1.15 6.77 7.46
N TRP A 129 1.89 5.99 8.27
CA TRP A 129 3.29 6.30 8.59
C TRP A 129 4.21 6.05 7.39
N LEU A 130 4.06 4.89 6.76
CA LEU A 130 4.80 4.56 5.54
C LEU A 130 4.58 5.62 4.45
N GLY A 131 3.32 6.01 4.22
CA GLY A 131 2.97 7.04 3.25
C GLY A 131 3.58 8.40 3.57
N SER A 132 3.55 8.82 4.85
CA SER A 132 4.17 10.07 5.29
C SER A 132 5.67 10.10 5.01
N VAL A 133 6.39 9.02 5.33
CA VAL A 133 7.83 8.92 5.10
C VAL A 133 8.16 8.90 3.61
N LEU A 134 7.39 8.15 2.81
CA LEU A 134 7.56 8.10 1.36
C LEU A 134 7.34 9.46 0.70
N LEU A 135 6.29 10.19 1.08
CA LEU A 135 5.98 11.52 0.53
C LEU A 135 7.02 12.57 0.96
N GLU A 136 7.47 12.54 2.22
CA GLU A 136 8.52 13.42 2.69
C GLU A 136 9.79 13.25 1.85
N HIS A 137 10.18 12.01 1.57
CA HIS A 137 11.37 11.70 0.78
C HIS A 137 11.19 12.01 -0.70
N LEU A 138 10.01 11.75 -1.25
CA LEU A 138 9.67 12.09 -2.63
C LEU A 138 9.82 13.59 -2.89
N ASN A 139 9.35 14.44 -1.95
CA ASN A 139 9.47 15.90 -2.06
C ASN A 139 10.92 16.41 -2.01
N GLN A 140 11.85 15.62 -1.47
CA GLN A 140 13.28 15.92 -1.43
C GLN A 140 14.05 15.31 -2.60
N SER A 141 13.41 14.46 -3.37
CA SER A 141 14.01 13.74 -4.50
C SER A 141 14.04 14.59 -5.78
N LYS A 142 14.68 14.05 -6.83
CA LYS A 142 14.70 14.63 -8.17
C LYS A 142 13.55 14.15 -9.08
N VAL A 143 12.60 13.39 -8.54
CA VAL A 143 11.45 12.89 -9.27
C VAL A 143 10.54 14.06 -9.62
N GLU A 144 10.20 14.21 -10.89
CA GLU A 144 9.15 15.14 -11.30
C GLU A 144 7.78 14.53 -10.97
N VAL A 145 6.91 15.28 -10.29
CA VAL A 145 5.62 14.77 -9.81
C VAL A 145 4.48 15.62 -10.37
N HIS A 146 3.58 14.97 -11.11
CA HIS A 146 2.35 15.56 -11.60
C HIS A 146 1.18 15.03 -10.76
N MET A 147 0.74 15.83 -9.80
CA MET A 147 -0.44 15.55 -8.97
C MET A 147 -1.73 16.03 -9.66
N ASN A 148 -2.88 15.52 -9.20
CA ASN A 148 -4.20 15.82 -9.78
C ASN A 148 -4.25 15.54 -11.30
N SER A 149 -3.42 14.63 -11.78
CA SER A 149 -3.22 14.34 -13.20
C SER A 149 -3.57 12.90 -13.53
N GLU A 150 -4.40 12.70 -14.53
CA GLU A 150 -4.81 11.39 -15.02
C GLU A 150 -4.28 11.14 -16.42
N VAL A 151 -3.86 9.89 -16.67
CA VAL A 151 -3.54 9.45 -18.04
C VAL A 151 -4.84 9.22 -18.79
N ALA A 152 -5.18 10.14 -19.68
CA ALA A 152 -6.39 10.07 -20.49
C ALA A 152 -6.22 9.08 -21.67
N GLU A 153 -5.07 9.13 -22.34
CA GLU A 153 -4.75 8.31 -23.50
C GLU A 153 -3.28 7.90 -23.49
N LEU A 154 -3.00 6.69 -24.01
CA LEU A 154 -1.65 6.19 -24.23
C LEU A 154 -1.52 5.76 -25.70
N LYS A 155 -0.46 6.21 -26.33
CA LYS A 155 -0.14 5.90 -27.72
C LYS A 155 1.27 5.31 -27.80
N PRO A 156 1.42 4.03 -28.19
CA PRO A 156 2.73 3.44 -28.40
C PRO A 156 3.50 4.16 -29.51
N LEU A 157 4.77 4.40 -29.28
CA LEU A 157 5.73 4.92 -30.24
C LEU A 157 6.81 3.87 -30.50
N SER A 158 7.62 4.06 -31.55
CA SER A 158 8.78 3.18 -31.85
C SER A 158 9.86 3.25 -30.74
N SER A 159 9.91 4.34 -29.98
CA SER A 159 10.92 4.62 -28.94
C SER A 159 10.36 4.70 -27.53
N GLY A 160 9.10 4.30 -27.31
CA GLY A 160 8.47 4.40 -26.00
C GLY A 160 6.96 4.59 -26.07
N MET A 161 6.45 5.47 -25.22
CA MET A 161 5.02 5.74 -25.08
C MET A 161 4.77 7.24 -25.00
N GLN A 162 3.79 7.72 -25.75
CA GLN A 162 3.23 9.05 -25.60
C GLN A 162 1.98 8.96 -24.72
N MET A 163 1.87 9.85 -23.74
CA MET A 163 0.76 9.93 -22.81
C MET A 163 0.09 11.30 -22.90
N HIS A 164 -1.22 11.29 -23.03
CA HIS A 164 -2.03 12.50 -22.88
C HIS A 164 -2.52 12.59 -21.44
N LEU A 165 -2.07 13.60 -20.71
CA LEU A 165 -2.46 13.85 -19.32
C LEU A 165 -3.58 14.86 -19.27
N LYS A 166 -4.54 14.63 -18.37
CA LYS A 166 -5.64 15.55 -18.04
C LYS A 166 -5.59 15.91 -16.57
N GLY A 167 -5.93 17.16 -16.26
CA GLY A 167 -5.87 17.69 -14.90
C GLY A 167 -4.53 18.38 -14.63
N GLY A 168 -4.26 18.67 -13.39
CA GLY A 168 -3.09 19.39 -12.93
C GLY A 168 -3.49 20.40 -11.86
N ASP A 169 -2.52 20.93 -11.11
CA ASP A 169 -2.80 21.98 -10.13
C ASP A 169 -3.25 23.26 -10.87
N SER A 170 -4.44 23.73 -10.47
CA SER A 170 -5.14 24.88 -11.09
C SER A 170 -4.39 26.21 -11.09
N SER A 171 -3.15 26.23 -10.61
CA SER A 171 -2.26 27.39 -10.67
C SER A 171 -1.51 27.53 -12.01
N ASN A 172 -1.52 26.49 -12.85
CA ASN A 172 -0.83 26.49 -14.14
C ASN A 172 -1.75 25.95 -15.23
N SER A 173 -2.49 26.85 -15.90
CA SER A 173 -3.45 26.52 -16.95
C SER A 173 -2.82 25.79 -18.18
N GLU A 174 -1.49 25.77 -18.29
CA GLU A 174 -0.77 25.05 -19.33
C GLU A 174 -0.72 23.51 -19.07
N LEU A 175 -1.03 23.06 -17.86
CA LEU A 175 -1.03 21.64 -17.47
C LEU A 175 -2.40 20.96 -17.60
N GLU A 176 -3.46 21.67 -17.97
CA GLU A 176 -4.80 21.07 -18.08
C GLU A 176 -4.91 19.99 -19.15
N ASN A 177 -4.09 20.05 -20.21
CA ASN A 177 -4.04 19.06 -21.29
C ASN A 177 -2.65 19.08 -21.93
N HIS A 178 -1.77 18.19 -21.53
CA HIS A 178 -0.42 18.17 -22.10
C HIS A 178 0.03 16.76 -22.50
N LEU A 179 0.91 16.73 -23.50
CA LEU A 179 1.53 15.52 -24.01
C LEU A 179 2.88 15.31 -23.34
N VAL A 180 3.11 14.09 -22.86
CA VAL A 180 4.36 13.64 -22.28
C VAL A 180 4.82 12.38 -22.99
N GLU A 181 6.11 12.25 -23.23
CA GLU A 181 6.71 11.04 -23.76
C GLU A 181 7.64 10.40 -22.73
N ALA A 182 7.64 9.07 -22.68
CA ALA A 182 8.56 8.30 -21.87
C ALA A 182 9.07 7.08 -22.61
N SER A 183 10.35 6.74 -22.43
CA SER A 183 10.93 5.52 -23.01
C SER A 183 10.30 4.26 -22.40
N LEU A 184 9.94 4.30 -21.10
CA LEU A 184 9.25 3.24 -20.40
C LEU A 184 8.11 3.84 -19.56
N VAL A 185 6.94 3.19 -19.62
CA VAL A 185 5.81 3.50 -18.71
C VAL A 185 5.58 2.33 -17.77
N VAL A 186 5.54 2.60 -16.47
CA VAL A 186 5.22 1.63 -15.43
C VAL A 186 3.85 1.96 -14.86
N ILE A 187 2.93 1.01 -14.93
CA ILE A 187 1.57 1.16 -14.41
C ILE A 187 1.53 0.61 -12.99
N ALA A 188 1.30 1.49 -12.02
CA ALA A 188 1.27 1.22 -10.58
C ALA A 188 0.00 1.83 -9.93
N ASP A 189 -1.08 2.03 -10.69
CA ASP A 189 -2.32 2.69 -10.28
C ASP A 189 -3.35 1.75 -9.61
N GLY A 190 -2.87 0.58 -9.14
CA GLY A 190 -3.62 -0.35 -8.28
C GLY A 190 -4.27 -1.51 -9.03
N ALA A 191 -4.99 -2.35 -8.27
CA ALA A 191 -5.58 -3.60 -8.78
C ALA A 191 -6.66 -3.37 -9.85
N GLU A 192 -7.41 -2.26 -9.76
CA GLU A 192 -8.47 -1.87 -10.71
C GLU A 192 -7.97 -0.90 -11.78
N SER A 193 -6.69 -0.99 -12.14
CA SER A 193 -6.00 -0.08 -13.07
C SER A 193 -6.83 0.28 -14.30
N GLN A 194 -7.19 1.56 -14.41
CA GLN A 194 -7.85 2.08 -15.61
C GLN A 194 -6.83 2.28 -16.74
N THR A 195 -5.58 2.56 -16.40
CA THR A 195 -4.49 2.73 -17.36
C THR A 195 -4.17 1.42 -18.08
N ALA A 196 -4.11 0.30 -17.34
CA ALA A 196 -3.93 -1.03 -17.93
C ALA A 196 -5.08 -1.40 -18.86
N LYS A 197 -6.33 -1.13 -18.45
CA LYS A 197 -7.53 -1.38 -19.29
C LYS A 197 -7.49 -0.60 -20.60
N LYS A 198 -6.99 0.63 -20.61
CA LYS A 198 -6.82 1.45 -21.84
C LYS A 198 -5.82 0.83 -22.83
N LEU A 199 -4.85 0.06 -22.34
CA LEU A 199 -3.89 -0.69 -23.16
C LEU A 199 -4.39 -2.09 -23.53
N GLY A 200 -5.62 -2.46 -23.17
CA GLY A 200 -6.15 -3.82 -23.42
C GLY A 200 -5.54 -4.88 -22.53
N ILE A 201 -4.90 -4.48 -21.42
CA ILE A 201 -4.35 -5.39 -20.42
C ILE A 201 -5.43 -5.67 -19.38
N TYR A 202 -5.89 -6.90 -19.35
CA TYR A 202 -6.93 -7.37 -18.42
C TYR A 202 -6.37 -8.45 -17.52
N SER A 203 -6.87 -8.49 -16.28
CA SER A 203 -6.60 -9.57 -15.33
C SER A 203 -7.84 -10.46 -15.20
N ASP A 204 -7.61 -11.76 -15.17
CA ASP A 204 -8.64 -12.73 -14.82
C ASP A 204 -8.80 -12.74 -13.30
N THR A 205 -10.03 -12.55 -12.84
CA THR A 205 -10.35 -12.49 -11.41
C THR A 205 -11.20 -13.68 -11.03
N THR A 206 -10.74 -14.43 -10.03
CA THR A 206 -11.50 -15.54 -9.44
C THR A 206 -11.89 -15.22 -8.02
N SER A 207 -13.18 -15.07 -7.76
CA SER A 207 -13.69 -14.79 -6.41
C SER A 207 -13.54 -16.00 -5.49
N TYR A 208 -13.00 -15.79 -4.30
CA TYR A 208 -12.97 -16.80 -3.23
C TYR A 208 -14.26 -16.85 -2.40
N ASN A 209 -15.24 -15.98 -2.69
CA ASN A 209 -16.45 -15.78 -1.87
C ASN A 209 -16.12 -15.48 -0.39
N GLN A 210 -15.02 -14.82 -0.18
CA GLN A 210 -14.54 -14.39 1.12
C GLN A 210 -14.22 -12.90 1.11
N THR A 211 -14.36 -12.28 2.27
CA THR A 211 -14.01 -10.89 2.51
C THR A 211 -13.05 -10.83 3.69
N ALA A 212 -11.92 -10.15 3.51
CA ALA A 212 -10.99 -9.84 4.59
C ALA A 212 -11.50 -8.61 5.34
N ILE A 213 -11.72 -8.75 6.65
CA ILE A 213 -11.96 -7.64 7.57
C ILE A 213 -10.61 -7.24 8.15
N ILE A 214 -10.29 -5.95 8.13
CA ILE A 214 -9.07 -5.39 8.70
C ILE A 214 -9.41 -4.31 9.72
N ALA A 215 -8.67 -4.30 10.82
CA ALA A 215 -8.77 -3.29 11.86
C ALA A 215 -7.53 -3.33 12.76
N ASN A 216 -7.24 -2.23 13.45
CA ASN A 216 -6.29 -2.24 14.55
C ASN A 216 -7.03 -2.54 15.85
N VAL A 217 -6.51 -3.46 16.67
CA VAL A 217 -7.13 -3.87 17.93
C VAL A 217 -6.20 -3.62 19.12
N GLU A 218 -6.76 -3.15 20.24
CA GLU A 218 -6.05 -3.04 21.52
C GLU A 218 -6.05 -4.38 22.25
N LEU A 219 -4.88 -4.77 22.72
CA LEU A 219 -4.62 -6.04 23.38
C LEU A 219 -4.58 -5.88 24.89
N GLY A 220 -4.94 -6.94 25.62
CA GLY A 220 -4.77 -7.02 27.06
C GLY A 220 -3.36 -7.40 27.52
N LYS A 221 -2.52 -7.93 26.62
CA LYS A 221 -1.12 -8.33 26.83
C LYS A 221 -0.28 -7.99 25.62
N SER A 222 1.01 -7.76 25.85
CA SER A 222 1.96 -7.55 24.76
C SER A 222 2.03 -8.77 23.82
N HIS A 223 2.15 -8.51 22.54
CA HIS A 223 2.40 -9.52 21.51
C HIS A 223 3.88 -9.99 21.48
N ASN A 224 4.81 -9.24 22.10
CA ASN A 224 6.25 -9.56 22.15
C ASN A 224 6.86 -9.85 20.77
N GLY A 225 6.49 -9.10 19.73
CA GLY A 225 6.98 -9.32 18.37
C GLY A 225 6.42 -10.56 17.67
N ILE A 226 5.41 -11.23 18.22
CA ILE A 226 4.84 -12.44 17.65
C ILE A 226 3.68 -12.08 16.71
N ALA A 227 3.80 -12.49 15.45
CA ALA A 227 2.70 -12.53 14.51
C ALA A 227 1.95 -13.85 14.67
N TYR A 228 0.64 -13.79 14.82
CA TYR A 228 -0.21 -14.96 14.94
C TYR A 228 -1.00 -15.18 13.65
N GLU A 229 -0.91 -16.38 13.10
CA GLU A 229 -1.75 -16.88 12.02
C GLU A 229 -2.59 -18.04 12.55
N ARG A 230 -3.90 -17.94 12.38
CA ARG A 230 -4.82 -18.98 12.83
C ARG A 230 -5.77 -19.38 11.72
N PHE A 231 -5.60 -20.59 11.23
CA PHE A 231 -6.55 -21.20 10.31
C PHE A 231 -7.81 -21.64 11.05
N THR A 232 -8.94 -21.48 10.40
CA THR A 232 -10.24 -21.93 10.90
C THR A 232 -11.07 -22.51 9.75
N ASP A 233 -12.10 -23.26 10.09
CA ASP A 233 -13.08 -23.81 9.15
C ASP A 233 -13.84 -22.75 8.32
N GLN A 234 -13.74 -21.47 8.71
CA GLN A 234 -14.44 -20.36 8.06
C GLN A 234 -13.49 -19.27 7.54
N GLY A 235 -12.24 -19.59 7.37
CA GLY A 235 -11.21 -18.70 6.87
C GLY A 235 -10.11 -18.40 7.88
N PRO A 236 -8.95 -17.93 7.40
CA PRO A 236 -7.81 -17.60 8.24
C PRO A 236 -7.99 -16.26 9.00
N MET A 237 -7.25 -16.14 10.09
CA MET A 237 -7.15 -14.92 10.88
C MET A 237 -5.69 -14.66 11.21
N ALA A 238 -5.24 -13.44 11.00
CA ALA A 238 -3.93 -12.98 11.44
C ALA A 238 -4.04 -11.83 12.44
N LEU A 239 -3.15 -11.82 13.43
CA LEU A 239 -2.88 -10.70 14.31
C LEU A 239 -1.38 -10.37 14.21
N LEU A 240 -1.07 -9.25 13.56
CA LEU A 240 0.29 -8.80 13.33
C LEU A 240 0.70 -7.79 14.41
N PRO A 241 1.94 -7.83 14.92
CA PRO A 241 2.40 -6.90 15.93
C PRO A 241 2.41 -5.47 15.39
N LEU A 242 1.86 -4.52 16.15
CA LEU A 242 1.98 -3.09 15.91
C LEU A 242 2.77 -2.44 17.03
N ALA A 243 3.45 -1.35 16.72
CA ALA A 243 4.10 -0.55 17.73
C ALA A 243 3.08 -0.09 18.79
N ASP A 244 3.50 -0.16 20.05
CA ASP A 244 2.67 0.34 21.16
C ASP A 244 2.41 1.84 20.97
N TYR A 245 1.21 2.28 21.36
CA TYR A 245 0.84 3.68 21.28
C TYR A 245 0.14 4.08 22.58
N ASP A 246 0.60 5.15 23.22
CA ASP A 246 0.06 5.68 24.48
C ASP A 246 -0.08 4.61 25.58
N GLY A 247 0.93 3.73 25.70
CA GLY A 247 0.94 2.63 26.65
C GLY A 247 0.00 1.47 26.33
N GLN A 248 -0.64 1.49 25.17
CA GLN A 248 -1.55 0.44 24.70
C GLN A 248 -0.82 -0.53 23.78
N HIS A 249 -0.95 -1.83 24.06
CA HIS A 249 -0.49 -2.89 23.15
C HIS A 249 -1.50 -3.04 22.01
N ARG A 250 -1.02 -3.08 20.77
CA ARG A 250 -1.86 -3.11 19.57
C ARG A 250 -1.46 -4.21 18.60
N SER A 251 -2.42 -4.70 17.84
CA SER A 251 -2.17 -5.57 16.67
C SER A 251 -3.04 -5.15 15.49
N ALA A 252 -2.49 -5.33 14.30
CA ALA A 252 -3.29 -5.28 13.08
C ALA A 252 -3.99 -6.63 12.89
N LEU A 253 -5.32 -6.58 12.80
CA LEU A 253 -6.17 -7.73 12.50
C LEU A 253 -6.37 -7.85 11.00
N VAL A 254 -6.18 -9.05 10.46
CA VAL A 254 -6.67 -9.47 9.14
C VAL A 254 -7.52 -10.71 9.35
N TRP A 255 -8.81 -10.66 9.04
CA TRP A 255 -9.73 -11.74 9.31
C TRP A 255 -10.57 -12.08 8.08
N ALA A 256 -10.20 -13.13 7.37
CA ALA A 256 -10.97 -13.62 6.23
C ALA A 256 -12.21 -14.39 6.70
N ARG A 257 -13.36 -14.05 6.13
CA ARG A 257 -14.67 -14.67 6.44
C ARG A 257 -15.48 -14.86 5.16
N PRO A 258 -16.41 -15.83 5.11
CA PRO A 258 -17.44 -15.81 4.08
C PRO A 258 -18.11 -14.44 4.01
N THR A 259 -18.36 -13.94 2.80
CA THR A 259 -18.79 -12.54 2.58
C THR A 259 -20.01 -12.16 3.42
N GLU A 260 -21.02 -13.00 3.50
CA GLU A 260 -22.22 -12.77 4.31
C GLU A 260 -21.92 -12.60 5.82
N ILE A 261 -20.98 -13.38 6.34
CA ILE A 261 -20.56 -13.29 7.74
C ILE A 261 -19.72 -12.02 7.97
N ALA A 262 -18.88 -11.66 7.00
CA ALA A 262 -18.10 -10.42 7.07
C ALA A 262 -19.02 -9.19 7.13
N GLU A 263 -20.07 -9.13 6.31
CA GLU A 263 -21.06 -8.05 6.32
C GLU A 263 -21.77 -7.92 7.68
N GLN A 264 -22.15 -9.07 8.29
CA GLN A 264 -22.74 -9.08 9.63
C GLN A 264 -21.77 -8.55 10.69
N LEU A 265 -20.50 -8.95 10.64
CA LEU A 265 -19.46 -8.49 11.55
C LEU A 265 -19.17 -7.00 11.35
N MET A 266 -19.13 -6.52 10.11
CA MET A 266 -18.91 -5.10 9.80
C MET A 266 -20.03 -4.21 10.35
N SER A 267 -21.27 -4.69 10.35
CA SER A 267 -22.44 -3.96 10.86
C SER A 267 -22.69 -4.13 12.36
N SER A 268 -21.95 -5.04 13.04
CA SER A 268 -22.11 -5.30 14.47
C SER A 268 -21.52 -4.17 15.33
N SER A 269 -21.94 -4.10 16.61
CA SER A 269 -21.29 -3.21 17.58
C SER A 269 -19.83 -3.62 17.81
N ASP A 270 -19.00 -2.69 18.29
CA ASP A 270 -17.59 -3.01 18.62
C ASP A 270 -17.50 -4.09 19.70
N ALA A 271 -18.41 -4.08 20.67
CA ALA A 271 -18.46 -5.08 21.72
C ALA A 271 -18.77 -6.49 21.17
N ASP A 272 -19.74 -6.62 20.26
CA ASP A 272 -20.11 -7.89 19.64
C ASP A 272 -19.02 -8.39 18.69
N PHE A 273 -18.37 -7.47 17.97
CA PHE A 273 -17.23 -7.80 17.13
C PHE A 273 -16.08 -8.36 17.94
N LEU A 274 -15.66 -7.64 19.01
CA LEU A 274 -14.58 -8.07 19.89
C LEU A 274 -14.90 -9.39 20.61
N GLN A 275 -16.16 -9.62 20.98
CA GLN A 275 -16.59 -10.89 21.54
C GLN A 275 -16.43 -12.03 20.52
N SER A 276 -16.83 -11.80 19.27
CA SER A 276 -16.69 -12.77 18.19
C SER A 276 -15.22 -13.06 17.88
N LEU A 277 -14.38 -12.03 17.81
CA LEU A 277 -12.94 -12.13 17.66
C LEU A 277 -12.31 -12.94 18.78
N GLN A 278 -12.65 -12.63 20.04
CA GLN A 278 -12.14 -13.31 21.24
C GLN A 278 -12.47 -14.82 21.23
N LYS A 279 -13.71 -15.15 20.84
CA LYS A 279 -14.17 -16.54 20.77
C LYS A 279 -13.37 -17.37 19.76
N ILE A 280 -12.93 -16.76 18.67
CA ILE A 280 -12.17 -17.44 17.60
C ILE A 280 -10.68 -17.48 17.94
N PHE A 281 -10.11 -16.37 18.38
CA PHE A 281 -8.68 -16.26 18.66
C PHE A 281 -8.29 -16.91 19.99
N GLY A 282 -9.11 -16.76 21.02
CA GLY A 282 -8.79 -17.17 22.39
C GLY A 282 -8.10 -16.04 23.20
N TYR A 283 -7.43 -16.38 24.30
CA TYR A 283 -6.94 -15.42 25.29
C TYR A 283 -5.40 -15.27 25.34
N ARG A 284 -4.70 -15.68 24.31
CA ARG A 284 -3.20 -15.60 24.29
C ARG A 284 -2.70 -14.17 24.45
N LEU A 285 -3.35 -13.22 23.79
CA LEU A 285 -3.07 -11.79 23.86
C LEU A 285 -3.91 -11.06 24.94
N GLY A 286 -4.43 -11.79 25.90
CA GLY A 286 -5.34 -11.27 26.90
C GLY A 286 -6.74 -11.03 26.32
N ARG A 287 -7.50 -10.12 26.92
CA ARG A 287 -8.79 -9.67 26.36
C ARG A 287 -8.53 -8.58 25.34
N PHE A 288 -9.22 -8.62 24.22
CA PHE A 288 -9.31 -7.49 23.31
C PHE A 288 -10.15 -6.40 23.99
N LYS A 289 -9.64 -5.16 24.01
CA LYS A 289 -10.23 -4.06 24.76
C LYS A 289 -10.97 -3.07 23.87
N ASN A 290 -10.29 -2.64 22.80
CA ASN A 290 -10.80 -1.67 21.84
C ASN A 290 -10.50 -2.12 20.41
N ILE A 291 -11.25 -1.57 19.46
CA ILE A 291 -11.04 -1.75 18.03
C ILE A 291 -11.13 -0.39 17.34
N GLY A 292 -10.27 -0.16 16.38
CA GLY A 292 -10.31 1.00 15.51
C GLY A 292 -11.32 0.83 14.37
N GLU A 293 -11.28 1.74 13.42
CA GLU A 293 -12.11 1.67 12.21
C GLU A 293 -11.90 0.33 11.50
N ARG A 294 -13.01 -0.28 11.08
CA ARG A 294 -13.02 -1.56 10.37
C ARG A 294 -13.10 -1.31 8.87
N GLY A 295 -12.18 -1.89 8.12
CA GLY A 295 -12.24 -1.96 6.66
C GLY A 295 -12.60 -3.38 6.19
N SER A 296 -13.15 -3.51 4.99
CA SER A 296 -13.44 -4.81 4.38
C SER A 296 -13.04 -4.84 2.92
N TYR A 297 -12.46 -5.97 2.48
CA TYR A 297 -11.93 -6.15 1.13
C TYR A 297 -12.32 -7.53 0.62
N PRO A 298 -12.99 -7.62 -0.54
CA PRO A 298 -13.24 -8.90 -1.20
C PRO A 298 -11.92 -9.60 -1.52
N LEU A 299 -11.87 -10.91 -1.32
CA LEU A 299 -10.73 -11.73 -1.73
C LEU A 299 -11.01 -12.36 -3.09
N ALA A 300 -10.12 -12.10 -4.04
CA ALA A 300 -10.23 -12.54 -5.41
C ALA A 300 -8.84 -12.84 -6.01
#